data_d275ce4cea04d12ba23d86d79f8e508c
#
_entry.id   d275ce4cea04d12ba23d86d79f8e508c
#
_cell.length_a   1.000
_cell.length_b   1.000
_cell.length_c   1.000
_cell.angle_alpha   90.00
_cell.angle_beta   90.00
_cell.angle_gamma   90.00
#
_symmetry.space_group_name_H-M   'P 1'
#
loop_
_entity.id
_entity.type
_entity.pdbx_description
1 polymer ?
#
loop_
_entity_poly.entity_id
_entity_poly.type
_entity_poly.pdbx_seq_one_letter_code
_entity_poly.pdbx_strand_id
1 'polypeptide(L)'
;MRNKFKPFLIIATIALISATLGLSNVQAEDNPDMKGWEADSPYNQLYDVREYEKIRAWVVRVKEVVPMPGMSPATAIDVREGDEVFEVHLCPTWYRKPSEIRLKKGDRIKLKGAWAEVNGKEVFLASKVKQDPDTTIIKVRLTKDGTPFWTMPPEQLALELKAP
;
A
#
# COMPACT_ATOMS: atom_id res chain seq x y z
N MET A 1 59.33 24.46 69.67
CA MET A 1 58.21 25.01 68.98
C MET A 1 57.86 24.06 67.81
N ARG A 2 56.72 23.44 67.90
CA ARG A 2 56.38 22.29 67.01
C ARG A 2 55.29 22.71 66.06
N ASN A 3 55.65 22.94 64.82
CA ASN A 3 54.65 23.16 63.75
C ASN A 3 54.10 21.83 63.27
N LYS A 4 52.78 21.64 63.47
CA LYS A 4 52.05 20.51 62.98
C LYS A 4 51.42 20.89 61.63
N PHE A 5 52.00 20.41 60.54
CA PHE A 5 51.38 20.41 59.27
C PHE A 5 50.27 19.35 59.20
N LYS A 6 49.06 19.75 58.95
CA LYS A 6 47.96 18.87 58.67
C LYS A 6 47.92 18.63 57.16
N PRO A 7 47.88 17.40 56.69
CA PRO A 7 47.69 17.17 55.27
C PRO A 7 46.20 17.42 54.91
N PHE A 8 46.00 18.23 53.88
CA PHE A 8 44.70 18.50 53.29
C PHE A 8 44.37 17.33 52.40
N LEU A 9 43.34 16.56 52.73
CA LEU A 9 42.83 15.44 51.95
C LEU A 9 41.96 16.01 50.84
N ILE A 10 42.48 16.04 49.60
CA ILE A 10 41.71 16.40 48.42
C ILE A 10 40.93 15.18 48.01
N ILE A 11 39.65 15.19 48.31
CA ILE A 11 38.71 14.18 47.77
C ILE A 11 38.35 14.58 46.36
N ALA A 12 38.97 13.90 45.38
CA ALA A 12 38.59 14.03 43.99
C ALA A 12 37.28 13.25 43.78
N THR A 13 36.18 13.96 43.72
CA THR A 13 34.89 13.41 43.28
C THR A 13 34.93 13.18 41.78
N ILE A 14 35.10 11.94 41.39
CA ILE A 14 34.93 11.50 40.02
C ILE A 14 33.43 11.51 39.75
N ALA A 15 32.95 12.53 39.01
CA ALA A 15 31.60 12.56 38.50
C ALA A 15 31.49 11.53 37.36
N LEU A 16 30.86 10.40 37.62
CA LEU A 16 30.51 9.40 36.63
C LEU A 16 29.39 9.96 35.77
N ILE A 17 29.75 10.48 34.60
CA ILE A 17 28.75 10.88 33.58
C ILE A 17 28.23 9.60 32.97
N SER A 18 27.09 9.14 33.48
CA SER A 18 26.30 8.08 32.84
C SER A 18 25.71 8.64 31.56
N ALA A 19 26.38 8.41 30.45
CA ALA A 19 25.79 8.59 29.13
C ALA A 19 24.65 7.59 28.97
N THR A 20 23.44 8.00 29.29
CA THR A 20 22.23 7.27 28.88
C THR A 20 22.15 7.34 27.37
N LEU A 21 22.64 6.32 26.69
CA LEU A 21 22.29 6.03 25.32
C LEU A 21 20.77 5.89 25.28
N GLY A 22 20.08 6.95 24.88
CA GLY A 22 18.68 6.89 24.54
C GLY A 22 18.54 5.89 23.41
N LEU A 23 18.13 4.68 23.75
CA LEU A 23 17.55 3.75 22.81
C LEU A 23 16.29 4.46 22.28
N SER A 24 16.45 5.15 21.16
CA SER A 24 15.30 5.53 20.35
C SER A 24 14.59 4.23 20.04
N ASN A 25 13.48 3.97 20.74
CA ASN A 25 12.51 3.01 20.29
C ASN A 25 12.07 3.52 18.91
N VAL A 26 12.71 3.00 17.86
CA VAL A 26 12.10 2.95 16.55
C VAL A 26 10.86 2.09 16.79
N GLN A 27 9.73 2.76 17.06
CA GLN A 27 8.45 2.12 16.91
C GLN A 27 8.46 1.55 15.51
N ALA A 28 8.49 0.23 15.41
CA ALA A 28 8.10 -0.44 14.19
C ALA A 28 6.72 0.15 13.89
N GLU A 29 6.62 0.95 12.82
CA GLU A 29 5.33 1.29 12.27
C GLU A 29 4.58 -0.03 12.18
N ASP A 30 3.39 -0.08 12.78
CA ASP A 30 2.51 -1.24 12.70
C ASP A 30 2.37 -1.57 11.22
N ASN A 31 3.20 -2.50 10.76
CA ASN A 31 3.09 -2.99 9.40
C ASN A 31 1.71 -3.61 9.33
N PRO A 32 0.77 -3.04 8.57
CA PRO A 32 -0.59 -3.54 8.56
C PRO A 32 -0.53 -5.02 8.26
N ASP A 33 -1.26 -5.84 9.02
CA ASP A 33 -1.34 -7.27 8.78
C ASP A 33 -1.77 -7.48 7.33
N MET A 34 -0.80 -7.81 6.49
CA MET A 34 -0.99 -7.84 5.04
C MET A 34 -1.95 -8.94 4.60
N LYS A 35 -2.05 -10.05 5.38
CA LYS A 35 -3.04 -11.13 5.16
C LYS A 35 -3.30 -11.45 3.69
N GLY A 36 -2.26 -11.92 3.00
CA GLY A 36 -2.35 -12.33 1.60
C GLY A 36 -2.11 -11.22 0.58
N TRP A 37 -1.75 -10.00 1.03
CA TRP A 37 -1.41 -8.87 0.17
C TRP A 37 0.09 -8.62 0.02
N GLU A 38 0.92 -9.53 0.56
CA GLU A 38 2.38 -9.50 0.42
C GLU A 38 2.77 -9.49 -1.06
N ALA A 39 3.92 -8.88 -1.39
CA ALA A 39 4.37 -8.73 -2.77
C ALA A 39 4.45 -10.06 -3.54
N ASP A 40 4.89 -11.10 -2.86
CA ASP A 40 5.06 -12.47 -3.36
C ASP A 40 3.89 -13.41 -3.04
N SER A 41 2.76 -12.86 -2.55
CA SER A 41 1.57 -13.67 -2.25
C SER A 41 1.01 -14.34 -3.50
N PRO A 42 0.37 -15.51 -3.36
CA PRO A 42 -0.29 -16.19 -4.48
C PRO A 42 -1.26 -15.28 -5.24
N TYR A 43 -1.98 -14.40 -4.52
CA TYR A 43 -2.90 -13.45 -5.14
C TYR A 43 -2.16 -12.41 -6.01
N ASN A 44 -1.10 -11.80 -5.51
CA ASN A 44 -0.37 -10.78 -6.27
C ASN A 44 0.37 -11.36 -7.48
N GLN A 45 0.74 -12.64 -7.44
CA GLN A 45 1.35 -13.36 -8.57
C GLN A 45 0.37 -13.68 -9.70
N LEU A 46 -0.94 -13.52 -9.48
CA LEU A 46 -1.93 -13.66 -10.55
C LEU A 46 -1.90 -12.52 -11.58
N TYR A 47 -1.19 -11.42 -11.30
CA TYR A 47 -1.03 -10.34 -12.26
C TYR A 47 -0.05 -10.76 -13.36
N ASP A 48 -0.57 -11.20 -14.49
CA ASP A 48 0.22 -11.60 -15.65
C ASP A 48 0.23 -10.47 -16.69
N VAL A 49 1.41 -9.94 -17.01
CA VAL A 49 1.55 -8.88 -18.02
C VAL A 49 1.17 -9.31 -19.43
N ARG A 50 1.09 -10.62 -19.67
CA ARG A 50 0.62 -11.16 -20.96
C ARG A 50 -0.89 -11.00 -21.14
N GLU A 51 -1.61 -10.95 -20.02
CA GLU A 51 -3.06 -10.70 -19.95
C GLU A 51 -3.38 -9.22 -19.74
N TYR A 52 -2.40 -8.35 -20.00
CA TYR A 52 -2.58 -6.91 -19.84
C TYR A 52 -3.54 -6.33 -20.88
N GLU A 53 -4.48 -5.53 -20.40
CA GLU A 53 -5.45 -4.85 -21.23
C GLU A 53 -5.72 -3.40 -20.80
N LYS A 54 -6.24 -2.61 -21.74
CA LYS A 54 -6.77 -1.26 -21.55
C LYS A 54 -8.25 -1.25 -21.88
N ILE A 55 -9.07 -1.05 -20.87
CA ILE A 55 -10.53 -1.13 -20.99
C ILE A 55 -11.16 0.23 -20.74
N ARG A 56 -12.22 0.54 -21.47
CA ARG A 56 -13.11 1.67 -21.18
C ARG A 56 -14.43 1.14 -20.70
N ALA A 57 -14.80 1.51 -19.49
CA ALA A 57 -15.99 0.99 -18.85
C ALA A 57 -16.75 2.07 -18.06
N TRP A 58 -17.92 1.72 -17.59
CA TRP A 58 -18.78 2.54 -16.76
C TRP A 58 -18.84 1.95 -15.36
N VAL A 59 -18.65 2.77 -14.34
CA VAL A 59 -18.74 2.34 -12.94
C VAL A 59 -20.19 1.97 -12.62
N VAL A 60 -20.38 0.75 -12.10
CA VAL A 60 -21.67 0.28 -11.58
C VAL A 60 -21.75 0.56 -10.09
N ARG A 61 -20.71 0.19 -9.34
CA ARG A 61 -20.59 0.48 -7.89
C ARG A 61 -19.15 0.30 -7.41
N VAL A 62 -18.82 0.99 -6.34
CA VAL A 62 -17.63 0.74 -5.52
C VAL A 62 -18.03 -0.15 -4.35
N LYS A 63 -17.22 -1.14 -4.01
CA LYS A 63 -17.53 -2.13 -2.98
C LYS A 63 -16.28 -2.67 -2.29
N GLU A 64 -16.51 -3.48 -1.26
CA GLU A 64 -15.52 -4.29 -0.60
C GLU A 64 -15.74 -5.77 -0.95
N VAL A 65 -14.65 -6.50 -1.14
CA VAL A 65 -14.67 -7.94 -1.40
C VAL A 65 -13.53 -8.62 -0.66
N VAL A 66 -13.65 -9.91 -0.37
CA VAL A 66 -12.52 -10.75 0.08
C VAL A 66 -12.05 -11.55 -1.12
N PRO A 67 -10.87 -11.26 -1.71
CA PRO A 67 -10.45 -11.87 -2.97
C PRO A 67 -10.27 -13.40 -2.87
N MET A 68 -9.62 -13.85 -1.80
CA MET A 68 -9.38 -15.26 -1.53
C MET A 68 -9.63 -15.55 -0.05
N PRO A 69 -10.00 -16.78 0.33
CA PRO A 69 -10.20 -17.16 1.73
C PRO A 69 -8.99 -16.81 2.59
N GLY A 70 -9.23 -16.17 3.74
CA GLY A 70 -8.16 -15.77 4.69
C GLY A 70 -7.46 -14.46 4.37
N MET A 71 -7.71 -13.84 3.22
CA MET A 71 -7.18 -12.50 2.91
C MET A 71 -7.95 -11.40 3.65
N SER A 72 -7.26 -10.31 3.94
CA SER A 72 -7.97 -9.08 4.32
C SER A 72 -8.72 -8.49 3.12
N PRO A 73 -9.81 -7.73 3.39
CA PRO A 73 -10.67 -7.23 2.32
C PRO A 73 -9.96 -6.33 1.31
N ALA A 74 -10.48 -6.33 0.08
CA ALA A 74 -10.10 -5.45 -1.03
C ALA A 74 -11.14 -4.36 -1.26
N THR A 75 -10.69 -3.20 -1.67
CA THR A 75 -11.51 -2.24 -2.39
C THR A 75 -11.60 -2.68 -3.85
N ALA A 76 -12.82 -2.83 -4.33
CA ALA A 76 -13.13 -3.27 -5.68
C ALA A 76 -14.22 -2.39 -6.30
N ILE A 77 -14.35 -2.46 -7.61
CA ILE A 77 -15.43 -1.83 -8.37
C ILE A 77 -16.07 -2.84 -9.32
N ASP A 78 -17.39 -2.82 -9.42
CA ASP A 78 -18.07 -3.44 -10.54
C ASP A 78 -18.17 -2.41 -11.67
N VAL A 79 -17.82 -2.83 -12.87
CA VAL A 79 -17.85 -1.99 -14.06
C VAL A 79 -18.60 -2.68 -15.19
N ARG A 80 -19.10 -1.89 -16.12
CA ARG A 80 -19.79 -2.39 -17.30
C ARG A 80 -19.08 -1.92 -18.58
N GLU A 81 -18.74 -2.88 -19.43
CA GLU A 81 -18.28 -2.65 -20.78
C GLU A 81 -19.29 -3.29 -21.76
N GLY A 82 -19.91 -2.47 -22.63
CA GLY A 82 -21.02 -2.97 -23.44
C GLY A 82 -22.16 -3.54 -22.58
N ASP A 83 -22.48 -4.80 -22.77
CA ASP A 83 -23.51 -5.52 -22.01
C ASP A 83 -22.93 -6.36 -20.85
N GLU A 84 -21.62 -6.45 -20.75
CA GLU A 84 -20.93 -7.27 -19.74
C GLU A 84 -20.63 -6.45 -18.47
N VAL A 85 -20.80 -7.09 -17.32
CA VAL A 85 -20.42 -6.54 -15.99
C VAL A 85 -19.38 -7.45 -15.40
N PHE A 86 -18.25 -6.86 -14.99
CA PHE A 86 -17.17 -7.59 -14.34
C PHE A 86 -16.61 -6.86 -13.13
N GLU A 87 -15.90 -7.60 -12.31
CA GLU A 87 -15.30 -7.12 -11.08
C GLU A 87 -13.84 -6.70 -11.31
N VAL A 88 -13.50 -5.54 -10.79
CA VAL A 88 -12.15 -4.97 -10.83
C VAL A 88 -11.62 -4.85 -9.42
N HIS A 89 -10.53 -5.53 -9.12
CA HIS A 89 -9.83 -5.41 -7.83
C HIS A 89 -8.83 -4.28 -7.90
N LEU A 90 -8.85 -3.39 -6.91
CA LEU A 90 -7.95 -2.24 -6.82
C LEU A 90 -6.79 -2.52 -5.85
N CYS A 91 -7.08 -2.57 -4.56
CA CYS A 91 -6.07 -2.62 -3.50
C CYS A 91 -6.71 -3.11 -2.19
N PRO A 92 -5.91 -3.47 -1.17
CA PRO A 92 -6.46 -3.77 0.15
C PRO A 92 -7.16 -2.53 0.75
N THR A 93 -8.23 -2.78 1.53
CA THR A 93 -9.01 -1.70 2.15
C THR A 93 -8.23 -0.87 3.15
N TRP A 94 -7.22 -1.46 3.81
CA TRP A 94 -6.33 -0.74 4.71
C TRP A 94 -5.38 0.22 3.96
N TYR A 95 -5.07 -0.04 2.68
CA TYR A 95 -4.30 0.89 1.83
C TYR A 95 -5.18 2.03 1.30
N ARG A 96 -6.40 1.71 0.81
CA ARG A 96 -7.38 2.69 0.37
C ARG A 96 -8.80 2.13 0.47
N LYS A 97 -9.61 2.73 1.33
CA LYS A 97 -11.00 2.31 1.57
C LYS A 97 -11.92 2.62 0.38
N PRO A 98 -13.04 1.88 0.21
CA PRO A 98 -14.05 2.20 -0.80
C PRO A 98 -14.54 3.65 -0.74
N SER A 99 -14.70 4.21 0.45
CA SER A 99 -15.12 5.61 0.65
C SER A 99 -14.11 6.66 0.17
N GLU A 100 -12.85 6.27 0.00
CA GLU A 100 -11.77 7.14 -0.50
C GLU A 100 -11.67 7.10 -2.03
N ILE A 101 -12.37 6.16 -2.66
CA ILE A 101 -12.48 6.06 -4.11
C ILE A 101 -13.53 7.05 -4.60
N ARG A 102 -13.09 8.11 -5.26
CA ARG A 102 -13.98 9.19 -5.73
C ARG A 102 -14.74 8.84 -7.02
N LEU A 103 -15.01 7.56 -7.24
CA LEU A 103 -15.80 7.08 -8.37
C LEU A 103 -17.25 6.87 -7.95
N LYS A 104 -18.17 7.21 -8.85
CA LYS A 104 -19.62 7.09 -8.65
C LYS A 104 -20.24 6.26 -9.75
N LYS A 105 -21.39 5.67 -9.46
CA LYS A 105 -22.19 4.98 -10.49
C LYS A 105 -22.42 5.90 -11.69
N GLY A 106 -22.14 5.38 -12.89
CA GLY A 106 -22.25 6.09 -14.14
C GLY A 106 -20.98 6.85 -14.58
N ASP A 107 -19.94 6.91 -13.76
CA ASP A 107 -18.67 7.49 -14.17
C ASP A 107 -18.05 6.66 -15.28
N ARG A 108 -17.57 7.33 -16.31
CA ARG A 108 -16.79 6.71 -17.38
C ARG A 108 -15.33 6.66 -17.00
N ILE A 109 -14.73 5.47 -17.08
CA ILE A 109 -13.34 5.25 -16.67
C ILE A 109 -12.54 4.53 -17.74
N LYS A 110 -11.22 4.72 -17.64
CA LYS A 110 -10.23 3.95 -18.38
C LYS A 110 -9.43 3.13 -17.38
N LEU A 111 -9.47 1.82 -17.56
CA LEU A 111 -8.74 0.84 -16.76
C LEU A 111 -7.45 0.44 -17.46
N LYS A 112 -6.41 0.18 -16.69
CA LYS A 112 -5.21 -0.55 -17.12
C LYS A 112 -4.96 -1.63 -16.08
N GLY A 113 -4.66 -2.84 -16.51
CA GLY A 113 -4.44 -3.95 -15.62
C GLY A 113 -4.35 -5.26 -16.36
N ALA A 114 -4.53 -6.35 -15.69
CA ALA A 114 -4.49 -7.70 -16.24
C ALA A 114 -5.69 -8.52 -15.79
N TRP A 115 -6.18 -9.38 -16.68
CA TRP A 115 -7.16 -10.38 -16.33
C TRP A 115 -6.54 -11.49 -15.51
N ALA A 116 -7.28 -12.01 -14.55
CA ALA A 116 -6.86 -13.10 -13.70
C ALA A 116 -8.05 -13.94 -13.26
N GLU A 117 -7.81 -15.23 -13.00
CA GLU A 117 -8.79 -16.08 -12.36
C GLU A 117 -8.54 -16.13 -10.85
N VAL A 118 -9.50 -15.68 -10.06
CA VAL A 118 -9.46 -15.69 -8.60
C VAL A 118 -10.59 -16.53 -8.07
N ASN A 119 -10.29 -17.65 -7.42
CA ASN A 119 -11.29 -18.62 -6.94
C ASN A 119 -12.30 -19.06 -8.01
N GLY A 120 -11.83 -19.35 -9.22
CA GLY A 120 -12.69 -19.78 -10.32
C GLY A 120 -13.55 -18.67 -10.94
N LYS A 121 -13.31 -17.42 -10.56
CA LYS A 121 -13.98 -16.25 -11.13
C LYS A 121 -12.97 -15.38 -11.87
N GLU A 122 -13.30 -15.01 -13.10
CA GLU A 122 -12.52 -14.04 -13.84
C GLU A 122 -12.72 -12.64 -13.27
N VAL A 123 -11.63 -11.97 -12.97
CA VAL A 123 -11.60 -10.61 -12.43
C VAL A 123 -10.50 -9.80 -13.11
N PHE A 124 -10.63 -8.48 -13.08
CA PHE A 124 -9.61 -7.58 -13.60
C PHE A 124 -8.77 -6.99 -12.46
N LEU A 125 -7.47 -7.28 -12.44
CA LEU A 125 -6.52 -6.72 -11.46
C LEU A 125 -6.02 -5.38 -11.98
N ALA A 126 -6.55 -4.28 -11.46
CA ALA A 126 -6.19 -2.95 -11.93
C ALA A 126 -4.77 -2.55 -11.48
N SER A 127 -4.03 -1.93 -12.40
CA SER A 127 -2.81 -1.17 -12.10
C SER A 127 -3.08 0.32 -12.01
N LYS A 128 -3.96 0.82 -12.88
CA LYS A 128 -4.33 2.23 -12.96
C LYS A 128 -5.79 2.40 -13.38
N VAL A 129 -6.47 3.34 -12.72
CA VAL A 129 -7.82 3.78 -13.11
C VAL A 129 -7.78 5.28 -13.35
N LYS A 130 -8.30 5.74 -14.48
CA LYS A 130 -8.48 7.14 -14.82
C LYS A 130 -9.96 7.43 -15.08
N GLN A 131 -10.49 8.47 -14.46
CA GLN A 131 -11.85 8.95 -14.75
C GLN A 131 -11.81 9.88 -15.97
N ASP A 132 -12.74 9.69 -16.92
CA ASP A 132 -12.90 10.49 -18.11
C ASP A 132 -14.17 11.36 -17.97
N PRO A 133 -14.15 12.67 -18.21
CA PRO A 133 -13.05 13.52 -18.70
C PRO A 133 -12.09 14.01 -17.61
N ASP A 134 -12.35 13.72 -16.35
CA ASP A 134 -11.55 14.16 -15.22
C ASP A 134 -10.18 13.49 -15.17
N THR A 135 -9.21 14.16 -14.57
CA THR A 135 -7.84 13.67 -14.45
C THR A 135 -7.60 12.81 -13.21
N THR A 136 -8.64 12.41 -12.50
CA THR A 136 -8.49 11.56 -11.32
C THR A 136 -7.84 10.24 -11.70
N ILE A 137 -6.62 10.03 -11.24
CA ILE A 137 -5.87 8.80 -11.47
C ILE A 137 -5.72 8.05 -10.15
N ILE A 138 -6.18 6.82 -10.14
CA ILE A 138 -5.93 5.87 -9.07
C ILE A 138 -4.84 4.94 -9.56
N LYS A 139 -3.67 4.98 -8.94
CA LYS A 139 -2.55 4.09 -9.23
C LYS A 139 -2.38 3.16 -8.03
N VAL A 140 -2.35 1.87 -8.29
CA VAL A 140 -2.29 0.84 -7.24
C VAL A 140 -1.24 -0.23 -7.51
N ARG A 141 -0.76 -0.34 -8.76
CA ARG A 141 0.31 -1.26 -9.16
C ARG A 141 1.14 -0.65 -10.28
N LEU A 142 2.37 -1.11 -10.43
CA LEU A 142 3.14 -0.87 -11.64
C LEU A 142 2.51 -1.65 -12.80
N THR A 143 2.24 -0.96 -13.89
CA THR A 143 1.63 -1.60 -15.08
C THR A 143 2.57 -2.60 -15.75
N LYS A 144 3.90 -2.40 -15.61
CA LYS A 144 4.92 -3.20 -16.29
C LYS A 144 5.11 -4.61 -15.71
N ASP A 145 4.80 -4.81 -14.42
CA ASP A 145 5.08 -6.06 -13.71
C ASP A 145 4.07 -6.38 -12.60
N GLY A 146 3.09 -5.51 -12.37
CA GLY A 146 2.07 -5.70 -11.33
C GLY A 146 2.54 -5.41 -9.90
N THR A 147 3.77 -4.94 -9.68
CA THR A 147 4.28 -4.63 -8.34
C THR A 147 3.31 -3.75 -7.57
N PRO A 148 2.79 -4.21 -6.43
CA PRO A 148 1.79 -3.46 -5.67
C PRO A 148 2.40 -2.21 -4.99
N PHE A 149 1.71 -1.09 -5.05
CA PHE A 149 2.18 0.16 -4.45
C PHE A 149 2.24 0.10 -2.92
N TRP A 150 1.38 -0.69 -2.28
CA TRP A 150 1.37 -0.87 -0.83
C TRP A 150 2.53 -1.72 -0.28
N THR A 151 3.33 -2.31 -1.14
CA THR A 151 4.54 -3.05 -0.76
C THR A 151 5.83 -2.27 -1.01
N MET A 152 5.72 -1.06 -1.56
CA MET A 152 6.88 -0.24 -1.92
C MET A 152 7.40 0.55 -0.71
N PRO A 153 8.73 0.75 -0.63
CA PRO A 153 9.30 1.74 0.28
C PRO A 153 8.72 3.14 0.00
N PRO A 154 8.53 4.00 1.03
CA PRO A 154 7.91 5.31 0.88
C PRO A 154 8.54 6.20 -0.19
N GLU A 155 9.86 6.16 -0.32
CA GLU A 155 10.59 6.95 -1.33
C GLU A 155 10.25 6.51 -2.75
N GLN A 156 10.23 5.21 -3.00
CA GLN A 156 9.85 4.66 -4.31
C GLN A 156 8.39 4.95 -4.62
N LEU A 157 7.50 4.74 -3.65
CA LEU A 157 6.07 5.04 -3.81
C LEU A 157 5.84 6.50 -4.20
N ALA A 158 6.55 7.44 -3.55
CA ALA A 158 6.44 8.87 -3.86
C ALA A 158 6.85 9.20 -5.30
N LEU A 159 7.86 8.52 -5.85
CA LEU A 159 8.28 8.68 -7.25
C LEU A 159 7.23 8.12 -8.21
N GLU A 160 6.73 6.91 -7.94
CA GLU A 160 5.75 6.25 -8.82
C GLU A 160 4.39 6.97 -8.83
N LEU A 161 3.99 7.58 -7.72
CA LEU A 161 2.77 8.40 -7.67
C LEU A 161 2.88 9.67 -8.50
N LYS A 162 4.09 10.26 -8.63
CA LYS A 162 4.34 11.47 -9.44
C LYS A 162 4.50 11.16 -10.91
N ALA A 163 4.92 9.95 -11.28
CA ALA A 163 5.08 9.56 -12.67
C ALA A 163 3.73 9.66 -13.43
N PRO A 164 3.69 9.96 -14.74
CA PRO A 164 2.46 10.13 -15.51
C PRO A 164 1.65 8.85 -15.71
#